data_c94858b7fee32d096ebe4edf4b27ca1c
#
_entry.id   c94858b7fee32d096ebe4edf4b27ca1c
#
_cell.length_a   1.000
_cell.length_b   1.000
_cell.length_c   1.000
_cell.angle_alpha   90.00
_cell.angle_beta   90.00
_cell.angle_gamma   90.00
#
_symmetry.space_group_name_H-M   'P 1'
#
loop_
_entity.id
_entity.type
_entity.pdbx_description
1 polymer ?
#
loop_
_entity_poly.entity_id
_entity_poly.type
_entity_poly.pdbx_seq_one_letter_code
_entity_poly.pdbx_strand_id
1 'polypeptide(L)'
;MEAINEVQEKVTTLRCSSSTDAKKLAGSIYSTYQSNPDNDIIIRVIGAGALNQAIKGAIISNKFFAKKGILIGVQPFFQDASLNTTAIELKIFFLSI
;
A
#
# COMPACT_ATOMS: atom_id res chain seq x y z
N MET A 1 -12.78 5.34 3.64
CA MET A 1 -11.58 4.48 3.58
C MET A 1 -11.66 3.54 2.41
N GLU A 2 -10.56 3.35 1.74
CA GLU A 2 -10.52 2.34 0.71
C GLU A 2 -10.57 0.96 1.36
N ALA A 3 -11.51 0.16 0.95
CA ALA A 3 -11.62 -1.20 1.44
C ALA A 3 -10.58 -2.09 0.75
N ILE A 4 -10.36 -3.25 1.32
CA ILE A 4 -9.59 -4.28 0.66
C ILE A 4 -10.41 -4.74 -0.55
N ASN A 5 -9.86 -4.61 -1.74
CA ASN A 5 -10.56 -4.92 -2.98
C ASN A 5 -10.35 -6.35 -3.42
N GLU A 6 -9.15 -6.85 -3.21
CA GLU A 6 -8.79 -8.20 -3.62
C GLU A 6 -7.87 -8.81 -2.59
N VAL A 7 -8.19 -10.03 -2.19
CA VAL A 7 -7.31 -10.86 -1.39
C VAL A 7 -7.11 -12.14 -2.17
N GLN A 8 -5.92 -12.32 -2.67
CA GLN A 8 -5.53 -13.55 -3.32
C GLN A 8 -4.54 -14.26 -2.41
N GLU A 9 -4.19 -15.48 -2.74
CA GLU A 9 -3.24 -16.23 -1.94
C GLU A 9 -1.97 -15.41 -1.75
N LYS A 10 -1.68 -15.05 -0.50
CA LYS A 10 -0.46 -14.34 -0.09
C LYS A 10 -0.31 -12.91 -0.63
N VAL A 11 -1.34 -12.35 -1.22
CA VAL A 11 -1.31 -10.96 -1.71
C VAL A 11 -2.61 -10.26 -1.35
N THR A 12 -2.50 -9.09 -0.74
CA THR A 12 -3.63 -8.20 -0.50
C THR A 12 -3.41 -6.91 -1.28
N THR A 13 -4.36 -6.56 -2.12
CA THR A 13 -4.29 -5.34 -2.92
C THR A 13 -5.26 -4.31 -2.35
N LEU A 14 -4.73 -3.13 -2.03
CA LEU A 14 -5.50 -1.98 -1.57
C LEU A 14 -5.55 -0.97 -2.72
N ARG A 15 -6.76 -0.55 -3.09
CA ARG A 15 -6.91 0.49 -4.10
C ARG A 15 -6.89 1.86 -3.47
N CYS A 16 -6.22 2.80 -4.13
CA CYS A 16 -6.08 4.16 -3.66
C CYS A 16 -6.41 5.12 -4.79
N SER A 17 -7.25 6.09 -4.51
CA SER A 17 -7.63 7.13 -5.46
C SER A 17 -7.14 8.48 -4.98
N SER A 18 -7.34 9.51 -5.80
CA SER A 18 -6.99 10.88 -5.41
C SER A 18 -7.80 11.38 -4.22
N SER A 19 -8.96 10.79 -3.98
CA SER A 19 -9.84 11.17 -2.86
C SER A 19 -9.66 10.28 -1.63
N THR A 20 -8.78 9.29 -1.68
CA THR A 20 -8.52 8.41 -0.54
C THR A 20 -7.94 9.21 0.62
N ASP A 21 -8.48 9.01 1.81
CA ASP A 21 -7.95 9.61 3.03
C ASP A 21 -6.66 8.87 3.41
N ALA A 22 -5.55 9.60 3.42
CA ALA A 22 -4.24 9.00 3.68
C ALA A 22 -4.14 8.37 5.07
N LYS A 23 -4.80 8.93 6.08
CA LYS A 23 -4.80 8.36 7.43
C LYS A 23 -5.55 7.05 7.48
N LYS A 24 -6.68 6.97 6.77
CA LYS A 24 -7.45 5.73 6.71
C LYS A 24 -6.70 4.65 5.92
N LEU A 25 -6.02 5.06 4.87
CA LEU A 25 -5.17 4.13 4.12
C LEU A 25 -4.05 3.59 5.01
N ALA A 26 -3.42 4.44 5.79
CA ALA A 26 -2.38 4.02 6.73
C ALA A 26 -2.91 2.99 7.72
N GLY A 27 -4.12 3.21 8.23
CA GLY A 27 -4.79 2.25 9.12
C GLY A 27 -5.05 0.91 8.43
N SER A 28 -5.44 0.96 7.15
CA SER A 28 -5.67 -0.26 6.36
C SER A 28 -4.38 -1.04 6.12
N ILE A 29 -3.29 -0.34 5.83
CA ILE A 29 -1.99 -0.99 5.66
C ILE A 29 -1.61 -1.72 6.96
N TYR A 30 -1.73 -1.05 8.08
CA TYR A 30 -1.35 -1.62 9.37
C TYR A 30 -2.23 -2.79 9.76
N SER A 31 -3.55 -2.66 9.63
CA SER A 31 -4.47 -3.74 9.99
C SER A 31 -4.31 -4.95 9.07
N THR A 32 -4.02 -4.73 7.79
CA THR A 32 -3.75 -5.81 6.86
C THR A 32 -2.50 -6.59 7.26
N TYR A 33 -1.44 -5.86 7.64
CA TYR A 33 -0.23 -6.49 8.12
C TYR A 33 -0.49 -7.34 9.37
N GLN A 34 -1.26 -6.80 10.32
CA GLN A 34 -1.56 -7.52 11.56
C GLN A 34 -2.37 -8.79 11.31
N SER A 35 -3.31 -8.73 10.37
CA SER A 35 -4.18 -9.88 10.06
C SER A 35 -3.45 -10.95 9.27
N ASN A 36 -2.55 -10.54 8.38
CA ASN A 36 -1.89 -11.46 7.45
C ASN A 36 -0.41 -11.05 7.29
N PRO A 37 0.42 -11.23 8.33
CA PRO A 37 1.80 -10.70 8.30
C PRO A 37 2.67 -11.32 7.21
N ASP A 38 2.32 -12.49 6.72
CA ASP A 38 3.09 -13.18 5.67
C ASP A 38 2.65 -12.79 4.27
N ASN A 39 1.55 -12.03 4.15
CA ASN A 39 1.07 -11.64 2.83
C ASN A 39 1.77 -10.38 2.34
N ASP A 40 1.97 -10.32 1.03
CA ASP A 40 2.40 -9.09 0.39
C ASP A 40 1.25 -8.08 0.41
N ILE A 41 1.59 -6.82 0.59
CA ILE A 41 0.63 -5.73 0.50
C ILE A 41 1.00 -4.88 -0.70
N ILE A 42 0.05 -4.69 -1.59
CA ILE A 42 0.22 -3.88 -2.79
C ILE A 42 -0.81 -2.77 -2.78
N ILE A 43 -0.39 -1.54 -3.07
CA ILE A 43 -1.30 -0.42 -3.25
C ILE A 43 -1.38 -0.13 -4.74
N ARG A 44 -2.58 -0.18 -5.31
CA ARG A 44 -2.81 0.08 -6.73
C ARG A 44 -3.32 1.50 -6.92
N VAL A 45 -2.67 2.26 -7.78
CA VAL A 45 -3.00 3.65 -8.03
C VAL A 45 -3.06 3.94 -9.53
N ILE A 46 -3.93 4.88 -9.92
CA ILE A 46 -3.99 5.41 -11.28
C ILE A 46 -3.99 6.93 -11.15
N GLY A 47 -2.98 7.56 -11.74
CA GLY A 47 -2.87 9.01 -11.74
C GLY A 47 -2.05 9.57 -10.59
N ALA A 48 -1.58 10.80 -10.78
CA ALA A 48 -0.66 11.46 -9.87
C ALA A 48 -1.29 11.74 -8.50
N GLY A 49 -2.57 12.11 -8.47
CA GLY A 49 -3.26 12.37 -7.19
C GLY A 49 -3.37 11.12 -6.34
N ALA A 50 -3.70 9.99 -6.97
CA ALA A 50 -3.77 8.71 -6.26
C ALA A 50 -2.39 8.31 -5.74
N LEU A 51 -1.36 8.48 -6.55
CA LEU A 51 0.01 8.16 -6.12
C LEU A 51 0.41 9.00 -4.91
N ASN A 52 0.09 10.30 -4.93
CA ASN A 52 0.40 11.20 -3.82
C ASN A 52 -0.26 10.72 -2.52
N GLN A 53 -1.54 10.34 -2.59
CA GLN A 53 -2.25 9.85 -1.41
C GLN A 53 -1.69 8.52 -0.92
N ALA A 54 -1.27 7.64 -1.84
CA ALA A 54 -0.66 6.37 -1.46
C ALA A 54 0.65 6.58 -0.73
N ILE A 55 1.50 7.49 -1.21
CA ILE A 55 2.78 7.79 -0.55
C ILE A 55 2.53 8.40 0.83
N LYS A 56 1.58 9.31 0.95
CA LYS A 56 1.22 9.89 2.25
C LYS A 56 0.74 8.81 3.22
N GLY A 57 -0.09 7.88 2.74
CA GLY A 57 -0.56 6.77 3.58
C GLY A 57 0.59 5.90 4.05
N ALA A 58 1.54 5.62 3.18
CA ALA A 58 2.72 4.84 3.54
C ALA A 58 3.56 5.58 4.60
N ILE A 59 3.77 6.88 4.43
CA ILE A 59 4.52 7.68 5.40
C ILE A 59 3.85 7.66 6.77
N ILE A 60 2.54 7.83 6.81
CA ILE A 60 1.79 7.81 8.07
C ILE A 60 1.86 6.44 8.73
N SER A 61 1.69 5.37 7.93
CA SER A 61 1.74 4.02 8.48
C SER A 61 3.09 3.68 9.07
N ASN A 62 4.16 4.26 8.53
CA ASN A 62 5.51 4.02 9.06
C ASN A 62 5.62 4.35 10.54
N LYS A 63 4.86 5.34 11.01
CA LYS A 63 4.86 5.69 12.44
C LYS A 63 4.37 4.55 13.31
N PHE A 64 3.38 3.79 12.82
CA PHE A 64 2.86 2.64 13.56
C PHE A 64 3.86 1.50 13.59
N PHE A 65 4.49 1.25 12.45
CA PHE A 65 5.47 0.17 12.32
C PHE A 65 6.77 0.47 13.06
N ALA A 66 7.19 1.73 13.08
CA ALA A 66 8.41 2.13 13.77
C ALA A 66 8.37 1.79 15.26
N LYS A 67 7.20 1.89 15.86
CA LYS A 67 7.02 1.53 17.27
C LYS A 67 7.29 0.06 17.53
N LYS A 68 7.22 -0.76 16.51
CA LYS A 68 7.49 -2.21 16.59
C LYS A 68 8.86 -2.58 16.04
N GLY A 69 9.71 -1.59 15.77
CA GLY A 69 11.03 -1.84 15.21
C GLY A 69 11.01 -2.26 13.76
N ILE A 70 9.99 -1.83 13.02
CA ILE A 70 9.84 -2.15 11.60
C ILE A 70 9.92 -0.86 10.79
N LEU A 71 10.74 -0.87 9.76
CA LEU A 71 10.81 0.18 8.76
C LEU A 71 10.10 -0.31 7.52
N ILE A 72 9.24 0.52 6.93
CA ILE A 72 8.61 0.14 5.68
C ILE A 72 9.24 0.89 4.51
N GLY A 73 9.24 0.24 3.36
CA GLY A 73 9.61 0.86 2.11
C GLY A 73 8.59 0.49 1.05
N VAL A 74 8.65 1.17 -0.08
CA VAL A 74 7.76 0.87 -1.20
C VAL A 74 8.59 0.64 -2.45
N GLN A 75 8.19 -0.34 -3.25
CA GLN A 75 8.76 -0.59 -4.56
C GLN A 75 7.68 -0.35 -5.61
N PRO A 76 7.86 0.64 -6.49
CA PRO A 76 6.87 0.90 -7.53
C PRO A 76 7.13 0.04 -8.75
N PHE A 77 6.05 -0.33 -9.44
CA PHE A 77 6.15 -0.98 -10.74
C PHE A 77 4.82 -0.77 -11.49
N PHE A 78 4.86 -0.95 -12.81
CA PHE A 78 3.64 -0.84 -13.60
C PHE A 78 2.78 -2.08 -13.37
N GLN A 79 1.47 -1.86 -13.29
CA GLN A 79 0.53 -2.96 -13.11
C GLN A 79 0.62 -3.96 -14.26
N ASP A 80 0.68 -3.46 -15.49
CA ASP A 80 0.81 -4.30 -16.67
C ASP A 80 1.53 -3.51 -17.76
N ALA A 81 2.82 -3.75 -17.87
CA ALA A 81 3.65 -3.02 -18.83
C ALA A 81 3.25 -3.33 -20.28
N SER A 82 2.68 -4.53 -20.55
CA SER A 82 2.31 -4.91 -21.92
C SER A 82 1.11 -4.12 -22.44
N LEU A 83 0.30 -3.56 -21.57
CA LEU A 83 -0.89 -2.80 -21.94
C LEU A 83 -0.66 -1.29 -21.97
N ASN A 84 0.57 -0.85 -21.80
CA ASN A 84 0.89 0.58 -21.76
C ASN A 84 -0.04 1.35 -20.82
N THR A 85 -0.29 0.77 -19.65
CA THR A 85 -1.17 1.36 -18.65
C THR A 85 -0.46 2.42 -17.82
N THR A 86 -1.25 3.37 -17.31
CA THR A 86 -0.74 4.34 -16.32
C THR A 86 -0.95 3.87 -14.89
N ALA A 87 -1.47 2.68 -14.70
CA ALA A 87 -1.66 2.11 -13.37
C ALA A 87 -0.32 1.71 -12.79
N ILE A 88 -0.10 2.11 -11.55
CA ILE A 88 1.12 1.79 -10.80
C ILE A 88 0.73 0.98 -9.59
N GLU A 89 1.55 0.00 -9.27
CA GLU A 89 1.43 -0.75 -8.03
C GLU A 89 2.64 -0.47 -7.16
N LEU A 90 2.38 -0.27 -5.87
CA LEU A 90 3.41 -0.04 -4.87
C LEU A 90 3.42 -1.23 -3.93
N LYS A 91 4.48 -2.02 -3.98
CA LYS A 91 4.65 -3.14 -3.05
C LYS A 91 5.27 -2.62 -1.77
N ILE A 92 4.66 -2.94 -0.64
CA ILE A 92 5.16 -2.52 0.67
C ILE A 92 6.16 -3.56 1.16
N PHE A 93 7.34 -3.09 1.55
CA PHE A 93 8.34 -3.93 2.19
C PHE A 93 8.44 -3.63 3.66
N PHE A 94 8.70 -4.66 4.46
CA PHE A 94 8.85 -4.56 5.89
C PHE A 94 10.25 -5.02 6.27
N LEU A 95 11.01 -4.11 6.88
CA LEU A 95 12.38 -4.38 7.29
C LEU A 95 12.48 -4.27 8.80
N SER A 96 12.93 -5.34 9.45
CA SER A 96 13.18 -5.29 10.89
C SER A 96 14.46 -4.53 11.17
N ILE A 97 14.40 -3.66 12.16
CA ILE A 97 15.56 -2.85 12.58
C ILE A 97 15.89 -3.06 14.04
#